data_213f59e764de8699faa90279687b1ec9
#
_entry.id   213f59e764de8699faa90279687b1ec9
#
_cell.length_a   1.000
_cell.length_b   1.000
_cell.length_c   1.000
_cell.angle_alpha   90.00
_cell.angle_beta   90.00
_cell.angle_gamma   90.00
#
_symmetry.space_group_name_H-M   'P 1'
#
loop_
_entity.id
_entity.type
_entity.pdbx_description
1 polymer ?
#
loop_
_entity_poly.entity_id
_entity_poly.type
_entity_poly.pdbx_seq_one_letter_code
_entity_poly.pdbx_strand_id
1 'polypeptide(L)'
;MIYTVTLHPAMDKLVFVNGFVPGGLNRTDKVVFRAGGKGINVSREVRRMGGKTTAMGFISGATGKKIARMLLEKGVPCDFIEVPGETRTNCKIIDRKTGQCTEINEFSPRLSASDLEEMEKKIRANVKIGDVVVFSGSAPVDTPKDVYRKWIGLARDLGALTVLDADGELLLEGVEGHPTVVKPNRKELGVLLGKSVDIVTDDVIRSVRAFLTDDMRMIFLTLGPQGAVLVERDNVIFTPAPDVNVVSTVGAGDAMAAAIAVGLSNGYPASEIMNMAVEAAGRTISEDRDM
;
A
#
# COMPACT_ATOMS: atom_id res chain seq x y z
N MET A 1 17.69 2.53 -2.77
CA MET A 1 16.64 3.56 -2.58
C MET A 1 15.27 2.92 -2.72
N ILE A 2 14.22 3.44 -2.03
CA ILE A 2 12.86 2.91 -2.15
C ILE A 2 11.97 4.00 -2.75
N TYR A 3 11.31 3.69 -3.85
CA TYR A 3 10.28 4.55 -4.47
C TYR A 3 8.91 3.94 -4.20
N THR A 4 7.93 4.75 -3.81
CA THR A 4 6.54 4.29 -3.69
C THR A 4 5.68 5.04 -4.70
N VAL A 5 4.85 4.32 -5.43
CA VAL A 5 3.96 4.91 -6.44
C VAL A 5 2.52 4.84 -5.94
N THR A 6 1.87 6.00 -5.82
CA THR A 6 0.48 6.12 -5.38
C THR A 6 -0.35 6.77 -6.48
N LEU A 7 -1.18 5.97 -7.18
CA LEU A 7 -2.09 6.48 -8.22
C LEU A 7 -3.26 7.28 -7.64
N HIS A 8 -3.68 6.96 -6.42
CA HIS A 8 -4.93 7.42 -5.83
C HIS A 8 -4.75 7.99 -4.41
N PRO A 9 -3.90 9.03 -4.24
CA PRO A 9 -3.71 9.66 -2.94
C PRO A 9 -5.01 10.28 -2.43
N ALA A 10 -5.07 10.51 -1.12
CA ALA A 10 -6.19 11.17 -0.46
C ALA A 10 -5.72 11.97 0.75
N MET A 11 -6.47 12.99 1.10
CA MET A 11 -6.44 13.58 2.44
C MET A 11 -7.45 12.83 3.31
N ASP A 12 -6.98 12.02 4.27
CA ASP A 12 -7.88 11.42 5.26
C ASP A 12 -8.22 12.47 6.33
N LYS A 13 -9.52 12.79 6.44
CA LYS A 13 -10.09 13.68 7.45
C LYS A 13 -10.83 12.84 8.49
N LEU A 14 -10.21 12.66 9.66
CA LEU A 14 -10.81 11.96 10.78
C LEU A 14 -11.60 12.94 11.62
N VAL A 15 -12.90 12.69 11.76
CA VAL A 15 -13.86 13.54 12.48
C VAL A 15 -14.38 12.75 13.68
N PHE A 16 -14.00 13.17 14.89
CA PHE A 16 -14.43 12.50 16.10
C PHE A 16 -15.68 13.17 16.64
N VAL A 17 -16.69 12.35 16.93
CA VAL A 17 -17.97 12.77 17.50
C VAL A 17 -18.34 11.88 18.68
N ASN A 18 -19.21 12.35 19.55
CA ASN A 18 -19.73 11.58 20.68
C ASN A 18 -21.23 11.31 20.50
N GLY A 19 -21.57 10.19 19.87
CA GLY A 19 -22.92 9.79 19.48
C GLY A 19 -23.32 10.40 18.13
N PHE A 20 -22.88 9.77 17.03
CA PHE A 20 -23.22 10.19 15.65
C PHE A 20 -24.70 9.94 15.35
N VAL A 21 -25.40 10.97 14.93
CA VAL A 21 -26.82 10.91 14.57
C VAL A 21 -26.97 11.22 13.07
N PRO A 22 -27.21 10.21 12.21
CA PRO A 22 -27.53 10.43 10.80
C PRO A 22 -28.78 11.32 10.66
N GLY A 23 -28.72 12.33 9.77
CA GLY A 23 -29.78 13.28 9.56
C GLY A 23 -29.92 14.38 10.64
N GLY A 24 -29.13 14.31 11.71
CA GLY A 24 -29.12 15.30 12.80
C GLY A 24 -27.92 16.25 12.74
N LEU A 25 -27.92 17.27 13.61
CA LEU A 25 -26.82 18.17 13.82
C LEU A 25 -25.79 17.47 14.73
N ASN A 26 -24.60 17.16 14.19
CA ASN A 26 -23.48 16.61 14.92
C ASN A 26 -22.41 17.68 15.15
N ARG A 27 -21.83 17.73 16.34
CA ARG A 27 -20.69 18.58 16.68
C ARG A 27 -19.44 17.73 16.88
N THR A 28 -18.32 18.20 16.36
CA THR A 28 -17.04 17.47 16.43
C THR A 28 -16.28 17.83 17.69
N ASP A 29 -15.70 16.82 18.34
CA ASP A 29 -14.78 17.02 19.47
C ASP A 29 -13.35 17.31 18.97
N LYS A 30 -12.94 16.61 17.90
CA LYS A 30 -11.61 16.68 17.32
C LYS A 30 -11.67 16.41 15.82
N VAL A 31 -10.81 17.09 15.06
CA VAL A 31 -10.58 16.79 13.64
C VAL A 31 -9.09 16.61 13.42
N VAL A 32 -8.71 15.51 12.74
CA VAL A 32 -7.32 15.21 12.37
C VAL A 32 -7.24 15.05 10.85
N PHE A 33 -6.21 15.62 10.25
CA PHE A 33 -5.91 15.44 8.84
C PHE A 33 -4.65 14.59 8.68
N ARG A 34 -4.68 13.63 7.74
CA ARG A 34 -3.57 12.76 7.41
C ARG A 34 -3.35 12.66 5.91
N ALA A 35 -2.11 12.72 5.49
CA ALA A 35 -1.75 12.29 4.14
C ALA A 35 -2.00 10.79 4.02
N GLY A 36 -2.87 10.38 3.09
CA GLY A 36 -3.32 9.02 2.88
C GLY A 36 -3.09 8.54 1.44
N GLY A 37 -3.32 7.25 1.24
CA GLY A 37 -3.01 6.47 0.05
C GLY A 37 -1.98 5.40 0.40
N LYS A 38 -2.18 4.15 -0.08
CA LYS A 38 -1.35 3.01 0.36
C LYS A 38 0.15 3.28 0.16
N GLY A 39 0.60 3.71 -1.04
CA GLY A 39 2.02 3.99 -1.29
C GLY A 39 2.57 5.13 -0.43
N ILE A 40 1.77 6.16 -0.14
CA ILE A 40 2.12 7.23 0.80
C ILE A 40 2.34 6.67 2.21
N ASN A 41 1.45 5.79 2.67
CA ASN A 41 1.58 5.13 3.96
C ASN A 41 2.85 4.26 4.00
N VAL A 42 3.12 3.51 2.92
CA VAL A 42 4.37 2.73 2.77
C VAL A 42 5.60 3.65 2.91
N SER A 43 5.66 4.79 2.21
CA SER A 43 6.79 5.73 2.34
C SER A 43 6.97 6.23 3.76
N ARG A 44 5.88 6.56 4.46
CA ARG A 44 5.93 7.00 5.86
C ARG A 44 6.49 5.91 6.79
N GLU A 45 6.07 4.66 6.59
CA GLU A 45 6.58 3.52 7.37
C GLU A 45 8.04 3.19 7.03
N VAL A 46 8.43 3.22 5.75
CA VAL A 46 9.85 3.09 5.35
C VAL A 46 10.70 4.14 6.08
N ARG A 47 10.24 5.41 6.10
CA ARG A 47 10.97 6.47 6.78
C ARG A 47 11.06 6.23 8.28
N ARG A 48 9.98 5.73 8.90
CA ARG A 48 9.93 5.37 10.31
C ARG A 48 10.90 4.25 10.68
N MET A 49 11.13 3.32 9.77
CA MET A 49 12.13 2.24 9.89
C MET A 49 13.57 2.71 9.60
N GLY A 50 13.79 4.01 9.38
CA GLY A 50 15.11 4.57 9.05
C GLY A 50 15.50 4.41 7.58
N GLY A 51 14.64 3.85 6.73
CA GLY A 51 14.88 3.68 5.31
C GLY A 51 14.85 5.01 4.53
N LYS A 52 15.50 5.00 3.38
CA LYS A 52 15.46 6.12 2.42
C LYS A 52 14.37 5.86 1.40
N THR A 53 13.42 6.80 1.27
CA THR A 53 12.31 6.67 0.34
C THR A 53 12.00 7.99 -0.37
N THR A 54 11.37 7.90 -1.54
CA THR A 54 10.74 9.01 -2.26
C THR A 54 9.33 8.61 -2.66
N ALA A 55 8.34 9.42 -2.28
CA ALA A 55 6.94 9.21 -2.66
C ALA A 55 6.68 9.81 -4.05
N MET A 56 6.19 8.99 -4.96
CA MET A 56 5.78 9.35 -6.33
C MET A 56 4.27 9.12 -6.48
N GLY A 57 3.67 9.74 -7.47
CA GLY A 57 2.24 9.61 -7.75
C GLY A 57 1.66 10.89 -8.32
N PHE A 58 0.35 11.06 -8.19
CA PHE A 58 -0.37 12.21 -8.74
C PHE A 58 -1.04 13.00 -7.63
N ILE A 59 -0.91 14.32 -7.67
CA ILE A 59 -1.59 15.22 -6.75
C ILE A 59 -2.31 16.32 -7.52
N SER A 60 -3.31 16.94 -6.92
CA SER A 60 -4.08 18.02 -7.53
C SER A 60 -4.43 19.08 -6.50
N GLY A 61 -4.40 20.32 -6.92
CA GLY A 61 -4.91 21.47 -6.18
C GLY A 61 -4.27 21.70 -4.81
N ALA A 62 -5.00 22.37 -3.93
CA ALA A 62 -4.53 22.76 -2.60
C ALA A 62 -4.36 21.55 -1.67
N THR A 63 -5.25 20.58 -1.75
CA THR A 63 -5.19 19.34 -0.93
C THR A 63 -3.97 18.52 -1.29
N GLY A 64 -3.66 18.36 -2.58
CA GLY A 64 -2.45 17.66 -3.03
C GLY A 64 -1.17 18.31 -2.53
N LYS A 65 -1.08 19.65 -2.65
CA LYS A 65 0.06 20.43 -2.10
C LYS A 65 0.19 20.30 -0.59
N LYS A 66 -0.94 20.25 0.13
CA LYS A 66 -0.95 20.00 1.57
C LYS A 66 -0.41 18.60 1.91
N ILE A 67 -0.80 17.56 1.16
CA ILE A 67 -0.27 16.21 1.31
C ILE A 67 1.25 16.21 1.15
N ALA A 68 1.77 16.78 0.05
CA ALA A 68 3.21 16.84 -0.21
C ALA A 68 3.97 17.54 0.92
N ARG A 69 3.45 18.68 1.42
CA ARG A 69 4.04 19.38 2.56
C ARG A 69 4.07 18.53 3.82
N MET A 70 2.96 17.87 4.17
CA MET A 70 2.88 16.98 5.35
C MET A 70 3.88 15.81 5.28
N LEU A 71 4.16 15.30 4.08
CA LEU A 71 5.15 14.25 3.87
C LEU A 71 6.58 14.81 4.05
N LEU A 72 6.87 15.97 3.48
CA LEU A 72 8.17 16.63 3.65
C LEU A 72 8.47 16.95 5.13
N GLU A 73 7.48 17.42 5.89
CA GLU A 73 7.58 17.66 7.34
C GLU A 73 7.91 16.37 8.12
N LYS A 74 7.54 15.20 7.60
CA LYS A 74 7.89 13.89 8.14
C LYS A 74 9.18 13.29 7.55
N GLY A 75 9.93 14.08 6.78
CA GLY A 75 11.18 13.66 6.16
C GLY A 75 11.01 12.68 5.01
N VAL A 76 9.86 12.67 4.35
CA VAL A 76 9.59 11.90 3.13
C VAL A 76 9.67 12.82 1.93
N PRO A 77 10.74 12.75 1.12
CA PRO A 77 10.82 13.45 -0.16
C PRO A 77 9.71 13.03 -1.10
N CYS A 78 9.22 13.98 -1.90
CA CYS A 78 8.13 13.77 -2.83
C CYS A 78 8.55 14.15 -4.26
N ASP A 79 8.18 13.32 -5.22
CA ASP A 79 8.32 13.58 -6.66
C ASP A 79 6.98 13.33 -7.37
N PHE A 80 5.95 14.06 -6.92
CA PHE A 80 4.59 13.98 -7.47
C PHE A 80 4.46 14.72 -8.81
N ILE A 81 3.50 14.27 -9.61
CA ILE A 81 3.00 14.96 -10.80
C ILE A 81 1.75 15.73 -10.40
N GLU A 82 1.72 17.03 -10.68
CA GLU A 82 0.51 17.84 -10.49
C GLU A 82 -0.42 17.65 -11.71
N VAL A 83 -1.65 17.19 -11.46
CA VAL A 83 -2.68 17.04 -12.49
C VAL A 83 -3.86 17.99 -12.20
N PRO A 84 -4.66 18.36 -13.21
CA PRO A 84 -5.82 19.25 -13.02
C PRO A 84 -6.84 18.67 -12.03
N GLY A 85 -7.50 19.55 -11.27
CA GLY A 85 -8.54 19.20 -10.30
C GLY A 85 -8.14 19.39 -8.84
N GLU A 86 -8.70 18.61 -7.94
CA GLU A 86 -8.42 18.62 -6.50
C GLU A 86 -8.22 17.20 -6.00
N THR A 87 -7.17 16.94 -5.24
CA THR A 87 -6.96 15.63 -4.60
C THR A 87 -8.09 15.36 -3.61
N ARG A 88 -8.68 14.18 -3.68
CA ARG A 88 -9.84 13.76 -2.88
C ARG A 88 -9.57 13.84 -1.38
N THR A 89 -10.66 14.10 -0.63
CA THR A 89 -10.67 13.97 0.84
C THR A 89 -11.55 12.78 1.22
N ASN A 90 -11.02 11.86 2.01
CA ASN A 90 -11.80 10.78 2.62
C ASN A 90 -12.22 11.23 4.02
N CYS A 91 -13.50 11.38 4.28
CA CYS A 91 -14.02 11.72 5.59
C CYS A 91 -14.35 10.45 6.38
N LYS A 92 -13.71 10.27 7.53
CA LYS A 92 -13.95 9.16 8.47
C LYS A 92 -14.57 9.71 9.74
N ILE A 93 -15.88 9.48 9.92
CA ILE A 93 -16.60 9.86 11.13
C ILE A 93 -16.45 8.75 12.15
N ILE A 94 -15.75 9.06 13.25
CA ILE A 94 -15.45 8.11 14.34
C ILE A 94 -16.34 8.48 15.51
N ASP A 95 -17.33 7.64 15.78
CA ASP A 95 -18.20 7.78 16.93
C ASP A 95 -17.57 7.15 18.18
N ARG A 96 -17.11 8.01 19.10
CA ARG A 96 -16.47 7.57 20.34
C ARG A 96 -17.40 6.84 21.29
N LYS A 97 -18.73 7.09 21.18
CA LYS A 97 -19.72 6.44 22.04
C LYS A 97 -19.97 5.00 21.63
N THR A 98 -19.98 4.70 20.35
CA THR A 98 -20.27 3.37 19.81
C THR A 98 -19.05 2.62 19.31
N GLY A 99 -17.91 3.30 19.08
CA GLY A 99 -16.73 2.76 18.43
C GLY A 99 -16.87 2.56 16.91
N GLN A 100 -18.00 2.99 16.33
CA GLN A 100 -18.25 2.83 14.89
C GLN A 100 -17.50 3.88 14.06
N CYS A 101 -17.08 3.48 12.86
CA CYS A 101 -16.51 4.36 11.86
C CYS A 101 -17.39 4.38 10.60
N THR A 102 -17.79 5.58 10.16
CA THR A 102 -18.51 5.79 8.90
C THR A 102 -17.57 6.50 7.92
N GLU A 103 -17.36 5.91 6.75
CA GLU A 103 -16.46 6.47 5.73
C GLU A 103 -17.26 7.08 4.58
N ILE A 104 -16.86 8.29 4.18
CA ILE A 104 -17.36 9.00 3.01
C ILE A 104 -16.14 9.34 2.15
N ASN A 105 -15.98 8.64 1.04
CA ASN A 105 -14.82 8.76 0.17
C ASN A 105 -15.19 9.54 -1.11
N GLU A 106 -14.44 10.59 -1.38
CA GLU A 106 -14.60 11.39 -2.60
C GLU A 106 -13.96 10.71 -3.81
N PHE A 107 -14.41 11.10 -5.00
CA PHE A 107 -13.78 10.73 -6.26
C PHE A 107 -12.48 11.53 -6.47
N SER A 108 -11.51 10.92 -7.11
CA SER A 108 -10.29 11.60 -7.54
C SER A 108 -10.44 12.20 -8.93
N PRO A 109 -9.59 13.18 -9.28
CA PRO A 109 -9.37 13.57 -10.67
C PRO A 109 -8.98 12.37 -11.53
N ARG A 110 -9.38 12.41 -12.79
CA ARG A 110 -8.98 11.41 -13.79
C ARG A 110 -7.54 11.66 -14.20
N LEU A 111 -6.84 10.59 -14.55
CA LEU A 111 -5.50 10.66 -15.11
C LEU A 111 -5.59 10.57 -16.63
N SER A 112 -4.93 11.47 -17.33
CA SER A 112 -4.79 11.44 -18.79
C SER A 112 -3.67 10.46 -19.20
N ALA A 113 -3.64 10.09 -20.47
CA ALA A 113 -2.53 9.31 -21.02
C ALA A 113 -1.18 10.02 -20.85
N SER A 114 -1.15 11.34 -21.02
CA SER A 114 0.07 12.14 -20.84
C SER A 114 0.56 12.16 -19.39
N ASP A 115 -0.34 12.12 -18.40
CA ASP A 115 0.04 12.03 -16.99
C ASP A 115 0.72 10.69 -16.71
N LEU A 116 0.18 9.59 -17.26
CA LEU A 116 0.77 8.26 -17.12
C LEU A 116 2.13 8.15 -17.81
N GLU A 117 2.28 8.74 -19.00
CA GLU A 117 3.58 8.84 -19.71
C GLU A 117 4.60 9.65 -18.91
N GLU A 118 4.17 10.72 -18.25
CA GLU A 118 5.07 11.51 -17.40
C GLU A 118 5.57 10.71 -16.20
N MET A 119 4.72 9.84 -15.62
CA MET A 119 5.15 8.92 -14.58
C MET A 119 6.18 7.90 -15.09
N GLU A 120 6.01 7.38 -16.30
CA GLU A 120 7.02 6.50 -16.92
C GLU A 120 8.36 7.20 -17.10
N LYS A 121 8.36 8.46 -17.54
CA LYS A 121 9.58 9.28 -17.63
C LYS A 121 10.25 9.46 -16.28
N LYS A 122 9.47 9.74 -15.21
CA LYS A 122 9.99 9.85 -13.84
C LYS A 122 10.58 8.51 -13.34
N ILE A 123 9.94 7.39 -13.59
CA ILE A 123 10.48 6.07 -13.26
C ILE A 123 11.83 5.87 -13.99
N ARG A 124 11.88 6.13 -15.29
CA ARG A 124 13.14 6.01 -16.08
C ARG A 124 14.26 6.93 -15.61
N ALA A 125 13.93 8.14 -15.19
CA ALA A 125 14.92 9.13 -14.75
C ALA A 125 15.49 8.84 -13.36
N ASN A 126 14.70 8.30 -12.46
CA ASN A 126 15.05 8.19 -11.05
C ASN A 126 15.47 6.77 -10.63
N VAL A 127 14.80 5.74 -11.16
CA VAL A 127 15.01 4.34 -10.73
C VAL A 127 16.29 3.77 -11.33
N LYS A 128 17.08 3.13 -10.49
CA LYS A 128 18.38 2.53 -10.83
C LYS A 128 18.41 1.06 -10.42
N ILE A 129 19.41 0.36 -10.92
CA ILE A 129 19.68 -1.03 -10.59
C ILE A 129 19.82 -1.21 -9.06
N GLY A 130 19.12 -2.18 -8.50
CA GLY A 130 19.10 -2.45 -7.05
C GLY A 130 18.17 -1.56 -6.22
N ASP A 131 17.51 -0.56 -6.83
CA ASP A 131 16.43 0.17 -6.15
C ASP A 131 15.19 -0.72 -5.95
N VAL A 132 14.28 -0.31 -5.06
CA VAL A 132 13.01 -0.97 -4.84
C VAL A 132 11.88 -0.03 -5.22
N VAL A 133 10.94 -0.50 -6.05
CA VAL A 133 9.74 0.26 -6.41
C VAL A 133 8.50 -0.45 -5.87
N VAL A 134 7.72 0.25 -5.05
CA VAL A 134 6.46 -0.26 -4.48
C VAL A 134 5.29 0.35 -5.23
N PHE A 135 4.54 -0.48 -5.94
CA PHE A 135 3.28 -0.12 -6.60
C PHE A 135 2.14 -0.51 -5.67
N SER A 136 1.44 0.48 -5.11
CA SER A 136 0.50 0.19 -4.03
C SER A 136 -0.78 1.01 -4.11
N GLY A 137 -1.90 0.32 -3.92
CA GLY A 137 -3.24 0.88 -3.83
C GLY A 137 -4.04 0.82 -5.12
N SER A 138 -5.23 1.43 -5.06
CA SER A 138 -6.18 1.57 -6.16
C SER A 138 -5.78 2.70 -7.12
N ALA A 139 -6.47 2.79 -8.24
CA ALA A 139 -6.34 3.87 -9.22
C ALA A 139 -7.64 4.68 -9.32
N PRO A 140 -7.58 5.93 -9.81
CA PRO A 140 -8.77 6.69 -10.22
C PRO A 140 -9.60 5.96 -11.27
N VAL A 141 -10.88 6.33 -11.38
CA VAL A 141 -11.78 5.81 -12.42
C VAL A 141 -11.19 6.06 -13.81
N ASP A 142 -11.40 5.14 -14.73
CA ASP A 142 -10.90 5.16 -16.13
C ASP A 142 -9.36 5.05 -16.28
N THR A 143 -8.60 4.83 -15.21
CA THR A 143 -7.19 4.48 -15.34
C THR A 143 -7.06 3.09 -15.98
N PRO A 144 -6.18 2.91 -17.01
CA PRO A 144 -5.93 1.61 -17.61
C PRO A 144 -5.54 0.56 -16.57
N LYS A 145 -6.16 -0.60 -16.62
CA LYS A 145 -5.96 -1.64 -15.60
C LYS A 145 -4.56 -2.27 -15.67
N ASP A 146 -3.92 -2.19 -16.82
CA ASP A 146 -2.57 -2.68 -17.06
C ASP A 146 -1.45 -1.69 -16.67
N VAL A 147 -1.81 -0.56 -16.04
CA VAL A 147 -0.85 0.48 -15.66
C VAL A 147 0.28 -0.07 -14.77
N TYR A 148 -0.06 -0.86 -13.75
CA TYR A 148 0.96 -1.46 -12.90
C TYR A 148 1.77 -2.53 -13.63
N ARG A 149 1.17 -3.33 -14.51
CA ARG A 149 1.91 -4.28 -15.35
C ARG A 149 3.00 -3.58 -16.15
N LYS A 150 2.66 -2.47 -16.84
CA LYS A 150 3.61 -1.69 -17.63
C LYS A 150 4.75 -1.12 -16.78
N TRP A 151 4.42 -0.54 -15.64
CA TRP A 151 5.41 0.12 -14.79
C TRP A 151 6.28 -0.87 -14.00
N ILE A 152 5.74 -2.01 -13.62
CA ILE A 152 6.51 -3.11 -13.04
C ILE A 152 7.53 -3.64 -14.05
N GLY A 153 7.09 -3.92 -15.28
CA GLY A 153 7.98 -4.32 -16.37
C GLY A 153 9.08 -3.28 -16.62
N LEU A 154 8.72 -2.00 -16.69
CA LEU A 154 9.66 -0.91 -16.83
C LEU A 154 10.70 -0.86 -15.69
N ALA A 155 10.26 -0.92 -14.43
CA ALA A 155 11.16 -0.88 -13.28
C ALA A 155 12.10 -2.10 -13.24
N ARG A 156 11.58 -3.29 -13.56
CA ARG A 156 12.36 -4.52 -13.70
C ARG A 156 13.43 -4.39 -14.79
N ASP A 157 13.07 -3.88 -15.95
CA ASP A 157 14.00 -3.68 -17.08
C ASP A 157 15.12 -2.68 -16.74
N LEU A 158 14.89 -1.78 -15.77
CA LEU A 158 15.90 -0.90 -15.18
C LEU A 158 16.74 -1.60 -14.09
N GLY A 159 16.46 -2.85 -13.77
CA GLY A 159 17.17 -3.64 -12.76
C GLY A 159 16.71 -3.38 -11.33
N ALA A 160 15.54 -2.79 -11.14
CA ALA A 160 14.96 -2.59 -9.80
C ALA A 160 14.18 -3.83 -9.33
N LEU A 161 14.09 -3.99 -8.02
CA LEU A 161 13.17 -4.92 -7.36
C LEU A 161 11.79 -4.25 -7.24
N THR A 162 10.72 -5.02 -7.40
CA THR A 162 9.37 -4.47 -7.40
C THR A 162 8.45 -5.16 -6.39
N VAL A 163 7.61 -4.39 -5.71
CA VAL A 163 6.61 -4.88 -4.77
C VAL A 163 5.23 -4.44 -5.26
N LEU A 164 4.31 -5.38 -5.39
CA LEU A 164 2.91 -5.12 -5.77
C LEU A 164 1.99 -5.35 -4.57
N ASP A 165 1.25 -4.30 -4.17
CA ASP A 165 0.19 -4.33 -3.15
C ASP A 165 -1.07 -3.65 -3.69
N ALA A 166 -1.80 -4.32 -4.55
CA ALA A 166 -3.00 -3.83 -5.23
C ALA A 166 -4.17 -4.78 -5.03
N ASP A 167 -5.34 -4.38 -5.51
CA ASP A 167 -6.56 -5.18 -5.48
C ASP A 167 -7.24 -5.27 -6.86
N GLY A 168 -8.20 -6.17 -6.98
CA GLY A 168 -9.05 -6.33 -8.16
C GLY A 168 -8.26 -6.51 -9.46
N GLU A 169 -8.70 -5.82 -10.52
CA GLU A 169 -8.09 -5.90 -11.85
C GLU A 169 -6.65 -5.36 -11.89
N LEU A 170 -6.32 -4.36 -11.05
CA LEU A 170 -4.95 -3.86 -10.95
C LEU A 170 -3.97 -4.91 -10.41
N LEU A 171 -4.44 -5.79 -9.51
CA LEU A 171 -3.66 -6.91 -9.01
C LEU A 171 -3.49 -7.97 -10.10
N LEU A 172 -4.58 -8.38 -10.76
CA LEU A 172 -4.56 -9.38 -11.84
C LEU A 172 -3.61 -8.98 -12.96
N GLU A 173 -3.76 -7.77 -13.48
CA GLU A 173 -2.90 -7.24 -14.54
C GLU A 173 -1.47 -6.98 -14.03
N GLY A 174 -1.33 -6.51 -12.79
CA GLY A 174 -0.03 -6.21 -12.20
C GLY A 174 0.87 -7.43 -12.01
N VAL A 175 0.29 -8.59 -11.69
CA VAL A 175 1.02 -9.86 -11.56
C VAL A 175 1.63 -10.29 -12.90
N GLU A 176 0.97 -10.03 -14.01
CA GLU A 176 1.50 -10.27 -15.37
C GLU A 176 2.74 -9.41 -15.71
N GLY A 177 3.02 -8.39 -14.91
CA GLY A 177 4.27 -7.62 -14.98
C GLY A 177 5.47 -8.31 -14.32
N HIS A 178 5.26 -9.45 -13.69
CA HIS A 178 6.24 -10.23 -12.93
C HIS A 178 6.95 -9.41 -11.85
N PRO A 179 6.21 -8.84 -10.86
CA PRO A 179 6.84 -8.13 -9.75
C PRO A 179 7.70 -9.10 -8.92
N THR A 180 8.79 -8.61 -8.32
CA THR A 180 9.65 -9.41 -7.45
C THR A 180 8.88 -10.00 -6.27
N VAL A 181 7.96 -9.19 -5.71
CA VAL A 181 7.10 -9.56 -4.59
C VAL A 181 5.66 -9.16 -4.86
N VAL A 182 4.72 -10.07 -4.57
CA VAL A 182 3.29 -9.76 -4.46
C VAL A 182 2.85 -9.95 -3.01
N LYS A 183 2.06 -9.01 -2.48
CA LYS A 183 1.55 -9.07 -1.11
C LYS A 183 0.01 -9.09 -1.08
N PRO A 184 -0.63 -10.21 -1.38
CA PRO A 184 -2.08 -10.33 -1.29
C PRO A 184 -2.54 -10.62 0.15
N ASN A 185 -3.78 -10.22 0.46
CA ASN A 185 -4.56 -10.83 1.53
C ASN A 185 -5.38 -12.02 0.98
N ARG A 186 -6.12 -12.73 1.85
CA ARG A 186 -6.94 -13.88 1.41
C ARG A 186 -7.94 -13.54 0.31
N LYS A 187 -8.57 -12.38 0.40
CA LYS A 187 -9.57 -11.91 -0.55
C LYS A 187 -8.93 -11.61 -1.92
N GLU A 188 -7.80 -10.92 -1.89
CA GLU A 188 -6.99 -10.62 -3.08
C GLU A 188 -6.39 -11.91 -3.69
N LEU A 189 -5.93 -12.85 -2.85
CA LEU A 189 -5.51 -14.17 -3.33
C LEU A 189 -6.67 -14.93 -3.99
N GLY A 190 -7.87 -14.83 -3.43
CA GLY A 190 -9.07 -15.42 -4.03
C GLY A 190 -9.34 -14.86 -5.44
N VAL A 191 -9.12 -13.58 -5.66
CA VAL A 191 -9.20 -12.94 -6.97
C VAL A 191 -8.16 -13.53 -7.92
N LEU A 192 -6.90 -13.66 -7.50
CA LEU A 192 -5.82 -14.26 -8.29
C LEU A 192 -6.10 -15.73 -8.68
N LEU A 193 -6.68 -16.50 -7.76
CA LEU A 193 -6.97 -17.92 -7.98
C LEU A 193 -8.33 -18.18 -8.62
N GLY A 194 -9.17 -17.16 -8.81
CA GLY A 194 -10.53 -17.30 -9.33
C GLY A 194 -11.47 -18.10 -8.41
N LYS A 195 -11.16 -18.19 -7.10
CA LYS A 195 -11.93 -18.96 -6.10
C LYS A 195 -11.79 -18.36 -4.70
N SER A 196 -12.75 -18.61 -3.80
CA SER A 196 -12.63 -18.20 -2.38
C SER A 196 -11.47 -18.94 -1.69
N VAL A 197 -10.73 -18.21 -0.84
CA VAL A 197 -9.64 -18.76 -0.01
C VAL A 197 -9.94 -18.47 1.45
N ASP A 198 -10.65 -19.37 2.10
CA ASP A 198 -11.01 -19.26 3.52
C ASP A 198 -9.90 -19.83 4.42
N ILE A 199 -9.27 -20.92 3.97
CA ILE A 199 -8.18 -21.62 4.66
C ILE A 199 -7.02 -21.81 3.68
N VAL A 200 -5.80 -21.60 4.18
CA VAL A 200 -4.58 -21.88 3.41
C VAL A 200 -4.22 -23.35 3.59
N THR A 201 -4.45 -24.13 2.54
CA THR A 201 -4.11 -25.55 2.46
C THR A 201 -2.90 -25.77 1.57
N ASP A 202 -2.35 -26.98 1.54
CA ASP A 202 -1.26 -27.34 0.62
C ASP A 202 -1.66 -27.14 -0.85
N ASP A 203 -2.94 -27.33 -1.19
CA ASP A 203 -3.46 -27.08 -2.53
C ASP A 203 -3.44 -25.59 -2.89
N VAL A 204 -3.77 -24.73 -1.93
CA VAL A 204 -3.66 -23.27 -2.08
C VAL A 204 -2.19 -22.90 -2.28
N ILE A 205 -1.28 -23.43 -1.46
CA ILE A 205 0.17 -23.18 -1.58
C ILE A 205 0.69 -23.63 -2.94
N ARG A 206 0.29 -24.82 -3.43
CA ARG A 206 0.67 -25.27 -4.78
C ARG A 206 0.16 -24.31 -5.86
N SER A 207 -1.07 -23.85 -5.75
CA SER A 207 -1.64 -22.87 -6.69
C SER A 207 -0.90 -21.53 -6.64
N VAL A 208 -0.51 -21.07 -5.46
CA VAL A 208 0.29 -19.84 -5.27
C VAL A 208 1.67 -19.97 -5.88
N ARG A 209 2.33 -21.12 -5.70
CA ARG A 209 3.65 -21.40 -6.31
C ARG A 209 3.64 -21.35 -7.84
N ALA A 210 2.51 -21.66 -8.47
CA ALA A 210 2.39 -21.61 -9.93
C ALA A 210 2.54 -20.18 -10.51
N PHE A 211 2.36 -19.14 -9.70
CA PHE A 211 2.64 -17.76 -10.12
C PHE A 211 4.14 -17.41 -10.07
N LEU A 212 4.95 -18.15 -9.30
CA LEU A 212 6.36 -17.82 -9.12
C LEU A 212 7.15 -18.10 -10.40
N THR A 213 7.98 -17.12 -10.75
CA THR A 213 8.90 -17.15 -11.89
C THR A 213 10.31 -16.79 -11.41
N ASP A 214 11.26 -16.67 -12.34
CA ASP A 214 12.60 -16.19 -11.98
C ASP A 214 12.60 -14.72 -11.55
N ASP A 215 11.67 -13.93 -12.06
CA ASP A 215 11.46 -12.53 -11.69
C ASP A 215 10.57 -12.40 -10.45
N MET A 216 9.42 -13.10 -10.42
CA MET A 216 8.51 -13.12 -9.29
C MET A 216 8.93 -14.20 -8.28
N ARG A 217 9.65 -13.78 -7.24
CA ARG A 217 10.35 -14.68 -6.32
C ARG A 217 9.57 -15.00 -5.07
N MET A 218 8.68 -14.11 -4.63
CA MET A 218 8.05 -14.20 -3.30
C MET A 218 6.60 -13.74 -3.33
N ILE A 219 5.75 -14.46 -2.61
CA ILE A 219 4.37 -14.04 -2.32
C ILE A 219 4.18 -13.99 -0.81
N PHE A 220 3.88 -12.80 -0.28
CA PHE A 220 3.59 -12.56 1.15
C PHE A 220 2.08 -12.53 1.35
N LEU A 221 1.48 -13.67 1.68
CA LEU A 221 0.05 -13.80 1.94
C LEU A 221 -0.28 -13.38 3.37
N THR A 222 -1.06 -12.31 3.52
CA THR A 222 -1.50 -11.84 4.83
C THR A 222 -2.79 -12.54 5.26
N LEU A 223 -2.83 -13.02 6.54
CA LEU A 223 -3.91 -13.80 7.11
C LEU A 223 -4.66 -13.09 8.23
N GLY A 224 -4.47 -11.76 8.36
CA GLY A 224 -5.05 -10.96 9.45
C GLY A 224 -4.56 -11.43 10.83
N PRO A 225 -5.48 -11.73 11.77
CA PRO A 225 -5.11 -12.15 13.14
C PRO A 225 -4.29 -13.44 13.21
N GLN A 226 -4.26 -14.24 12.14
CA GLN A 226 -3.47 -15.48 12.11
C GLN A 226 -2.00 -15.25 11.75
N GLY A 227 -1.62 -14.06 11.27
CA GLY A 227 -0.26 -13.77 10.85
C GLY A 227 -0.12 -13.73 9.33
N ALA A 228 0.94 -14.33 8.79
CA ALA A 228 1.19 -14.34 7.35
C ALA A 228 1.96 -15.58 6.90
N VAL A 229 1.89 -15.87 5.59
CA VAL A 229 2.64 -16.95 4.93
C VAL A 229 3.49 -16.34 3.82
N LEU A 230 4.77 -16.61 3.85
CA LEU A 230 5.66 -16.39 2.73
C LEU A 230 5.78 -17.65 1.89
N VAL A 231 5.56 -17.52 0.60
CA VAL A 231 5.74 -18.60 -0.37
C VAL A 231 6.86 -18.23 -1.32
N GLU A 232 7.89 -19.07 -1.37
CA GLU A 232 8.98 -19.08 -2.33
C GLU A 232 8.90 -20.37 -3.17
N ARG A 233 9.73 -20.48 -4.21
CA ARG A 233 9.75 -21.68 -5.08
C ARG A 233 9.94 -22.97 -4.28
N ASP A 234 10.91 -23.01 -3.37
CA ASP A 234 11.31 -24.20 -2.64
C ASP A 234 10.99 -24.14 -1.14
N ASN A 235 10.45 -23.00 -0.68
CA ASN A 235 10.23 -22.75 0.74
C ASN A 235 8.85 -22.17 1.02
N VAL A 236 8.32 -22.45 2.23
CA VAL A 236 7.10 -21.84 2.78
C VAL A 236 7.35 -21.53 4.24
N ILE A 237 7.16 -20.28 4.64
CA ILE A 237 7.35 -19.83 6.01
C ILE A 237 6.03 -19.26 6.52
N PHE A 238 5.51 -19.83 7.59
CA PHE A 238 4.40 -19.25 8.36
C PHE A 238 4.97 -18.48 9.55
N THR A 239 4.52 -17.25 9.74
CA THR A 239 4.82 -16.43 10.91
C THR A 239 3.50 -16.00 11.56
N PRO A 240 3.23 -16.40 12.82
CA PRO A 240 2.02 -16.02 13.53
C PRO A 240 1.99 -14.50 13.78
N ALA A 241 0.77 -13.94 13.89
CA ALA A 241 0.63 -12.55 14.32
C ALA A 241 1.17 -12.38 15.75
N PRO A 242 1.83 -11.26 16.06
CA PRO A 242 2.27 -10.99 17.42
C PRO A 242 1.05 -10.79 18.35
N ASP A 243 1.19 -11.23 19.59
CA ASP A 243 0.18 -10.99 20.63
C ASP A 243 0.28 -9.53 21.11
N VAL A 244 -0.59 -8.68 20.58
CA VAL A 244 -0.62 -7.25 20.88
C VAL A 244 -2.03 -6.76 21.12
N ASN A 245 -2.18 -5.72 21.94
CA ASN A 245 -3.46 -5.06 22.10
C ASN A 245 -3.81 -4.27 20.84
N VAL A 246 -4.85 -4.69 20.11
CA VAL A 246 -5.25 -4.10 18.83
C VAL A 246 -6.05 -2.83 19.08
N VAL A 247 -5.51 -1.69 18.65
CA VAL A 247 -6.17 -0.39 18.66
C VAL A 247 -6.88 -0.13 17.32
N SER A 248 -6.20 -0.42 16.21
CA SER A 248 -6.75 -0.26 14.84
C SER A 248 -6.03 -1.19 13.88
N THR A 249 -6.75 -1.84 12.98
CA THR A 249 -6.15 -2.69 11.93
C THR A 249 -5.73 -1.92 10.67
N VAL A 250 -6.03 -0.63 10.60
CA VAL A 250 -5.75 0.22 9.43
C VAL A 250 -4.24 0.44 9.29
N GLY A 251 -3.73 0.22 8.07
CA GLY A 251 -2.33 0.44 7.74
C GLY A 251 -1.39 -0.74 8.04
N ALA A 252 -1.87 -1.84 8.62
CA ALA A 252 -1.07 -3.05 8.86
C ALA A 252 -0.45 -3.59 7.55
N GLY A 253 -1.24 -3.66 6.48
CA GLY A 253 -0.77 -4.09 5.17
C GLY A 253 0.27 -3.16 4.57
N ASP A 254 0.11 -1.85 4.75
CA ASP A 254 1.07 -0.83 4.27
C ASP A 254 2.40 -0.93 5.04
N ALA A 255 2.32 -1.19 6.36
CA ALA A 255 3.51 -1.42 7.19
C ALA A 255 4.27 -2.70 6.80
N MET A 256 3.55 -3.78 6.46
CA MET A 256 4.16 -4.99 5.91
C MET A 256 4.86 -4.70 4.58
N ALA A 257 4.19 -4.00 3.65
CA ALA A 257 4.78 -3.63 2.36
C ALA A 257 6.04 -2.76 2.54
N ALA A 258 6.03 -1.86 3.52
CA ALA A 258 7.20 -1.05 3.87
C ALA A 258 8.37 -1.90 4.39
N ALA A 259 8.10 -2.84 5.30
CA ALA A 259 9.12 -3.74 5.84
C ALA A 259 9.71 -4.65 4.74
N ILE A 260 8.86 -5.17 3.84
CA ILE A 260 9.29 -5.93 2.66
C ILE A 260 10.23 -5.09 1.80
N ALA A 261 9.85 -3.84 1.49
CA ALA A 261 10.67 -2.94 0.68
C ALA A 261 12.02 -2.61 1.34
N VAL A 262 12.03 -2.38 2.67
CA VAL A 262 13.25 -2.13 3.45
C VAL A 262 14.14 -3.37 3.45
N GLY A 263 13.60 -4.55 3.70
CA GLY A 263 14.34 -5.80 3.70
C GLY A 263 14.97 -6.10 2.33
N LEU A 264 14.20 -5.93 1.25
CA LEU A 264 14.71 -6.06 -0.13
C LEU A 264 15.84 -5.07 -0.41
N SER A 265 15.66 -3.79 -0.02
CA SER A 265 16.67 -2.74 -0.24
C SER A 265 17.99 -3.00 0.51
N ASN A 266 17.94 -3.75 1.62
CA ASN A 266 19.09 -4.15 2.41
C ASN A 266 19.64 -5.54 2.04
N GLY A 267 19.00 -6.27 1.13
CA GLY A 267 19.41 -7.62 0.74
C GLY A 267 19.21 -8.67 1.84
N TYR A 268 18.25 -8.47 2.74
CA TYR A 268 17.97 -9.43 3.81
C TYR A 268 17.37 -10.73 3.26
N PRO A 269 17.61 -11.87 3.93
CA PRO A 269 16.98 -13.13 3.55
C PRO A 269 15.45 -13.06 3.75
N ALA A 270 14.72 -13.81 2.95
CA ALA A 270 13.26 -13.78 2.92
C ALA A 270 12.61 -14.08 4.29
N SER A 271 13.22 -14.95 5.08
CA SER A 271 12.78 -15.26 6.45
C SER A 271 12.88 -14.04 7.40
N GLU A 272 13.94 -13.26 7.28
CA GLU A 272 14.12 -12.04 8.06
C GLU A 272 13.12 -10.96 7.62
N ILE A 273 12.94 -10.80 6.30
CA ILE A 273 11.93 -9.90 5.74
C ILE A 273 10.52 -10.26 6.27
N MET A 274 10.21 -11.56 6.33
CA MET A 274 8.93 -12.03 6.83
C MET A 274 8.69 -11.64 8.30
N ASN A 275 9.69 -11.85 9.15
CA ASN A 275 9.61 -11.48 10.56
C ASN A 275 9.45 -9.95 10.73
N MET A 276 10.27 -9.17 10.02
CA MET A 276 10.16 -7.71 10.02
C MET A 276 8.78 -7.24 9.57
N ALA A 277 8.20 -7.87 8.54
CA ALA A 277 6.89 -7.51 7.99
C ALA A 277 5.77 -7.76 9.01
N VAL A 278 5.78 -8.91 9.67
CA VAL A 278 4.77 -9.26 10.70
C VAL A 278 4.92 -8.37 11.94
N GLU A 279 6.14 -8.07 12.39
CA GLU A 279 6.39 -7.15 13.50
C GLU A 279 5.94 -5.72 13.18
N ALA A 280 6.19 -5.24 11.96
CA ALA A 280 5.78 -3.92 11.52
C ALA A 280 4.25 -3.78 11.51
N ALA A 281 3.54 -4.81 11.04
CA ALA A 281 2.09 -4.87 11.12
C ALA A 281 1.61 -4.84 12.58
N GLY A 282 2.19 -5.66 13.45
CA GLY A 282 1.86 -5.73 14.88
C GLY A 282 2.03 -4.37 15.59
N ARG A 283 3.15 -3.69 15.36
CA ARG A 283 3.37 -2.32 15.88
C ARG A 283 2.32 -1.35 15.36
N THR A 284 1.99 -1.43 14.08
CA THR A 284 1.02 -0.52 13.46
C THR A 284 -0.36 -0.63 14.08
N ILE A 285 -0.81 -1.85 14.38
CA ILE A 285 -2.15 -2.09 14.93
C ILE A 285 -2.25 -1.82 16.43
N SER A 286 -1.13 -1.81 17.15
CA SER A 286 -1.08 -1.59 18.61
C SER A 286 -0.89 -0.12 19.00
N GLU A 287 -0.54 0.75 18.06
CA GLU A 287 -0.31 2.16 18.33
C GLU A 287 -1.57 2.99 18.09
N ASP A 288 -1.88 3.86 19.07
CA ASP A 288 -2.85 4.92 18.84
C ASP A 288 -2.19 6.05 18.03
N ARG A 289 -2.37 5.99 16.71
CA ARG A 289 -1.83 6.98 15.78
C ARG A 289 -2.70 8.24 15.69
N ASP A 290 -3.79 8.30 16.45
CA ASP A 290 -4.79 9.37 16.42
C ASP A 290 -4.65 10.36 17.60
N MET A 291 -3.79 10.08 18.55
CA MET A 291 -3.41 11.01 19.63
C MET A 291 -2.30 11.99 19.24
#